data_7010ee4b913c455f12a057f90cac5a95
#
_entry.id   7010ee4b913c455f12a057f90cac5a95
#
_cell.length_a   1.000
_cell.length_b   1.000
_cell.length_c   1.000
_cell.angle_alpha   90.00
_cell.angle_beta   90.00
_cell.angle_gamma   90.00
#
_symmetry.space_group_name_H-M   'P 1'
#
loop_
_entity.id
_entity.type
_entity.pdbx_description
1 polymer ?
#
loop_
_entity_poly.entity_id
_entity_poly.type
_entity_poly.pdbx_seq_one_letter_code
_entity_poly.pdbx_strand_id
1 'polypeptide(L)'
;MALPYDPEALLNRDPIRGLFDLALNLTPPWKVAGFLFDPDGRRLDIDLDFERGARFACPQCGAADCPVHDTEAKEWRHLNFFQHEAYLHARVPRTRCERCGVHLVAVPWARKGSLFTLLFEALTMAMMREMPVKATGKIVGEHDTKLWRVLHHYVDAARAKEDFSGVRKVGVDETSHRRGQDYVTLFADLERSKVLFATPGRDHSTVVRFKEDLEAHGGVVGQVGEFTMDMSEAFHKGVGEQFEKAAVTVDRYHVVQQLNQAMDEIRRAEQRSHPDLKGSRYSWLKRSGNLTDKQRAELDEHRRRCRTMGRAYELKLEFEEFWELAGGSDEADAFLANWCLRVWESTMPIEPMKVFADTLVRNWERVLHWFESRIGNGILEAINSLVQAAKRRARGYRSTHNYIAMIYMTAGKLTFELPT
;
A
#
# COMPACT_ATOMS: atom_id res chain seq x y z
N MET A 1 -6.99 -28.23 22.54
CA MET A 1 -7.17 -29.19 21.45
C MET A 1 -6.39 -30.44 21.84
N ALA A 2 -7.01 -31.61 21.97
CA ALA A 2 -6.26 -32.84 22.31
C ALA A 2 -5.44 -33.25 21.08
N LEU A 3 -4.16 -33.61 21.31
CA LEU A 3 -3.32 -34.14 20.23
C LEU A 3 -3.90 -35.48 19.72
N PRO A 4 -3.86 -35.73 18.41
CA PRO A 4 -4.45 -36.94 17.82
C PRO A 4 -3.63 -38.24 18.09
N TYR A 5 -2.58 -38.14 18.90
CA TYR A 5 -1.67 -39.23 19.25
C TYR A 5 -1.13 -39.04 20.69
N ASP A 6 -0.69 -40.16 21.26
CA ASP A 6 -0.03 -40.17 22.59
C ASP A 6 1.45 -39.74 22.45
N PRO A 7 1.85 -38.55 22.96
CA PRO A 7 3.22 -38.08 22.87
C PRO A 7 4.23 -38.99 23.58
N GLU A 8 3.85 -39.62 24.67
CA GLU A 8 4.74 -40.55 25.42
C GLU A 8 5.01 -41.81 24.61
N ALA A 9 4.04 -42.33 23.89
CA ALA A 9 4.20 -43.49 23.04
C ALA A 9 5.15 -43.23 21.84
N LEU A 10 5.15 -42.02 21.28
CA LEU A 10 6.08 -41.63 20.21
C LEU A 10 7.54 -41.52 20.71
N LEU A 11 7.73 -40.85 21.84
CA LEU A 11 9.05 -40.62 22.43
C LEU A 11 9.68 -41.92 22.92
N ASN A 12 8.89 -42.94 23.32
CA ASN A 12 9.38 -44.22 23.79
C ASN A 12 9.94 -45.15 22.68
N ARG A 13 9.56 -44.94 21.40
CA ARG A 13 10.04 -45.74 20.25
C ARG A 13 11.37 -45.26 19.70
N ASP A 14 11.49 -43.96 19.46
CA ASP A 14 12.70 -43.26 19.01
C ASP A 14 12.53 -41.80 19.45
N PRO A 15 13.17 -41.42 20.57
CA PRO A 15 12.94 -40.08 21.16
C PRO A 15 13.21 -38.93 20.21
N ILE A 16 14.20 -39.07 19.31
CA ILE A 16 14.56 -37.97 18.39
C ILE A 16 13.55 -37.87 17.24
N ARG A 17 13.15 -38.99 16.63
CA ARG A 17 12.11 -38.98 15.61
C ARG A 17 10.77 -38.55 16.17
N GLY A 18 10.42 -39.03 17.37
CA GLY A 18 9.22 -38.61 18.07
C GLY A 18 9.19 -37.10 18.35
N LEU A 19 10.34 -36.50 18.71
CA LEU A 19 10.49 -35.07 18.88
C LEU A 19 10.18 -34.30 17.57
N PHE A 20 10.71 -34.76 16.44
CA PHE A 20 10.43 -34.12 15.14
C PHE A 20 9.00 -34.36 14.67
N ASP A 21 8.38 -35.53 14.89
CA ASP A 21 6.97 -35.78 14.60
C ASP A 21 6.09 -34.74 15.34
N LEU A 22 6.35 -34.53 16.63
CA LEU A 22 5.66 -33.54 17.46
C LEU A 22 5.92 -32.10 17.03
N ALA A 23 7.20 -31.75 16.80
CA ALA A 23 7.60 -30.39 16.43
C ALA A 23 7.06 -29.97 15.06
N LEU A 24 6.94 -30.89 14.12
CA LEU A 24 6.37 -30.68 12.79
C LEU A 24 4.85 -30.83 12.76
N ASN A 25 4.23 -31.17 13.90
CA ASN A 25 2.78 -31.42 14.04
C ASN A 25 2.27 -32.41 12.97
N LEU A 26 3.04 -33.49 12.73
CA LEU A 26 2.68 -34.51 11.74
C LEU A 26 1.50 -35.33 12.25
N THR A 27 0.57 -35.58 11.37
CA THR A 27 -0.58 -36.47 11.63
C THR A 27 -0.52 -37.68 10.74
N PRO A 28 -0.94 -38.87 11.21
CA PRO A 28 -1.06 -40.05 10.35
C PRO A 28 -1.77 -39.75 9.02
N PRO A 29 -1.34 -40.29 7.92
CA PRO A 29 -0.32 -41.37 7.80
C PRO A 29 1.13 -40.89 7.71
N TRP A 30 1.41 -39.57 7.85
CA TRP A 30 2.75 -39.00 7.76
C TRP A 30 3.55 -39.23 9.05
N LYS A 31 4.84 -39.48 8.89
CA LYS A 31 5.80 -39.69 9.98
C LYS A 31 7.22 -39.31 9.55
N VAL A 32 8.07 -39.03 10.51
CA VAL A 32 9.51 -38.89 10.30
C VAL A 32 10.12 -40.29 10.05
N ALA A 33 10.69 -40.50 8.86
CA ALA A 33 11.38 -41.74 8.50
C ALA A 33 12.85 -41.73 8.94
N GLY A 34 13.50 -40.59 8.91
CA GLY A 34 14.87 -40.38 9.27
C GLY A 34 15.26 -38.92 9.32
N PHE A 35 16.50 -38.68 9.71
CA PHE A 35 17.14 -37.38 9.61
C PHE A 35 18.65 -37.52 9.44
N LEU A 36 19.26 -36.53 8.81
CA LEU A 36 20.68 -36.37 8.68
C LEU A 36 21.09 -34.99 9.18
N PHE A 37 21.98 -34.95 10.16
CA PHE A 37 22.52 -33.69 10.68
C PHE A 37 23.98 -33.55 10.28
N ASP A 38 24.29 -32.54 9.47
CA ASP A 38 25.62 -32.16 9.04
C ASP A 38 26.02 -30.84 9.72
N PRO A 39 26.75 -30.87 10.83
CA PRO A 39 27.18 -29.67 11.54
C PRO A 39 28.18 -28.82 10.74
N ASP A 40 29.04 -29.46 9.92
CA ASP A 40 30.06 -28.77 9.10
C ASP A 40 29.40 -28.05 7.91
N GLY A 41 28.45 -28.71 7.24
CA GLY A 41 27.63 -28.16 6.19
C GLY A 41 26.52 -27.24 6.71
N ARG A 42 26.35 -27.12 8.03
CA ARG A 42 25.29 -26.35 8.69
C ARG A 42 23.88 -26.69 8.19
N ARG A 43 23.63 -28.00 8.06
CA ARG A 43 22.38 -28.49 7.47
C ARG A 43 21.74 -29.59 8.30
N LEU A 44 20.44 -29.59 8.39
CA LEU A 44 19.58 -30.64 8.90
C LEU A 44 18.61 -31.08 7.81
N ASP A 45 18.67 -32.32 7.39
CA ASP A 45 17.73 -32.95 6.48
C ASP A 45 16.80 -33.87 7.26
N ILE A 46 15.50 -33.73 7.12
CA ILE A 46 14.48 -34.54 7.78
C ILE A 46 13.69 -35.25 6.69
N ASP A 47 13.77 -36.59 6.69
CA ASP A 47 13.04 -37.42 5.75
C ASP A 47 11.66 -37.77 6.30
N LEU A 48 10.63 -37.39 5.56
CA LEU A 48 9.23 -37.69 5.85
C LEU A 48 8.73 -38.79 4.92
N ASP A 49 7.98 -39.72 5.46
CA ASP A 49 7.32 -40.76 4.68
C ASP A 49 5.92 -41.03 5.25
N PHE A 50 5.15 -41.83 4.57
CA PHE A 50 3.83 -42.24 4.99
C PHE A 50 3.76 -43.76 5.22
N GLU A 51 2.77 -44.19 6.00
CA GLU A 51 2.59 -45.61 6.32
C GLU A 51 2.29 -46.44 5.08
N ARG A 52 2.89 -47.63 5.02
CA ARG A 52 2.66 -48.54 3.91
C ARG A 52 1.19 -48.94 3.84
N GLY A 53 0.60 -48.81 2.67
CA GLY A 53 -0.83 -49.08 2.43
C GLY A 53 -1.74 -47.87 2.74
N ALA A 54 -1.18 -46.74 3.11
CA ALA A 54 -1.96 -45.51 3.31
C ALA A 54 -2.78 -45.13 2.07
N ARG A 55 -3.91 -44.53 2.31
CA ARG A 55 -4.84 -44.03 1.29
C ARG A 55 -5.06 -42.53 1.56
N PHE A 56 -5.28 -41.77 0.50
CA PHE A 56 -5.36 -40.31 0.61
C PHE A 56 -6.62 -39.80 -0.09
N ALA A 57 -7.10 -38.63 0.36
CA ALA A 57 -8.16 -37.94 -0.34
C ALA A 57 -7.67 -37.40 -1.70
N CYS A 58 -8.53 -37.43 -2.70
CA CYS A 58 -8.24 -36.79 -3.99
C CYS A 58 -8.17 -35.27 -3.82
N PRO A 59 -7.05 -34.62 -4.18
CA PRO A 59 -6.90 -33.18 -4.00
C PRO A 59 -7.79 -32.33 -4.91
N GLN A 60 -8.44 -32.95 -5.92
CA GLN A 60 -9.28 -32.21 -6.85
C GLN A 60 -10.79 -32.32 -6.52
N CYS A 61 -11.29 -33.47 -6.08
CA CYS A 61 -12.71 -33.65 -5.82
C CYS A 61 -13.04 -34.11 -4.40
N GLY A 62 -12.02 -34.22 -3.52
CA GLY A 62 -12.20 -34.62 -2.12
C GLY A 62 -12.60 -36.10 -1.91
N ALA A 63 -12.67 -36.93 -2.98
CA ALA A 63 -12.99 -38.37 -2.81
C ALA A 63 -11.98 -38.99 -1.84
N ALA A 64 -12.50 -39.61 -0.77
CA ALA A 64 -11.72 -40.28 0.24
C ALA A 64 -11.11 -41.62 -0.29
N ASP A 65 -10.14 -42.12 0.45
CA ASP A 65 -9.58 -43.46 0.28
C ASP A 65 -9.07 -43.83 -1.13
N CYS A 66 -8.50 -42.86 -1.84
CA CYS A 66 -7.84 -43.13 -3.11
C CYS A 66 -6.50 -43.86 -2.89
N PRO A 67 -6.23 -44.97 -3.64
CA PRO A 67 -4.99 -45.70 -3.53
C PRO A 67 -3.81 -44.89 -4.09
N VAL A 68 -2.63 -45.10 -3.53
CA VAL A 68 -1.39 -44.55 -4.06
C VAL A 68 -1.06 -45.21 -5.39
N HIS A 69 -0.82 -44.42 -6.42
CA HIS A 69 -0.40 -44.87 -7.74
C HIS A 69 1.14 -44.99 -7.80
N ASP A 70 1.81 -43.93 -7.47
CA ASP A 70 3.28 -43.82 -7.36
C ASP A 70 3.66 -42.64 -6.46
N THR A 71 4.93 -42.29 -6.40
CA THR A 71 5.42 -41.18 -5.56
C THR A 71 6.38 -40.29 -6.34
N GLU A 72 6.40 -39.00 -5.97
CA GLU A 72 7.30 -37.98 -6.48
C GLU A 72 8.16 -37.42 -5.33
N ALA A 73 9.48 -37.41 -5.47
CA ALA A 73 10.35 -36.84 -4.47
C ALA A 73 10.26 -35.30 -4.48
N LYS A 74 10.08 -34.72 -3.31
CA LYS A 74 9.99 -33.28 -3.09
C LYS A 74 10.84 -32.85 -1.91
N GLU A 75 11.30 -31.59 -1.98
CA GLU A 75 12.08 -30.93 -0.92
C GLU A 75 11.46 -29.58 -0.61
N TRP A 76 11.48 -29.20 0.67
CA TRP A 76 11.05 -27.89 1.14
C TRP A 76 12.04 -27.34 2.17
N ARG A 77 12.39 -26.07 2.02
CA ARG A 77 13.11 -25.33 3.05
C ARG A 77 12.19 -25.11 4.25
N HIS A 78 12.66 -25.48 5.44
CA HIS A 78 11.96 -25.30 6.71
C HIS A 78 12.63 -24.21 7.57
N LEU A 79 12.05 -23.87 8.72
CA LEU A 79 12.67 -23.00 9.73
C LEU A 79 14.05 -23.56 10.11
N ASN A 80 14.99 -22.67 10.42
CA ASN A 80 16.31 -23.10 10.89
C ASN A 80 16.20 -23.93 12.16
N PHE A 81 16.97 -24.99 12.22
CA PHE A 81 17.23 -25.71 13.45
C PHE A 81 18.46 -25.07 14.12
N PHE A 82 18.21 -24.20 15.09
CA PHE A 82 19.18 -23.26 15.64
C PHE A 82 19.88 -22.46 14.52
N GLN A 83 21.19 -22.57 14.36
CA GLN A 83 21.96 -21.90 13.29
C GLN A 83 22.07 -22.70 11.98
N HIS A 84 21.45 -23.87 11.91
CA HIS A 84 21.53 -24.78 10.77
C HIS A 84 20.29 -24.66 9.90
N GLU A 85 20.48 -24.65 8.59
CA GLU A 85 19.36 -24.70 7.65
C GLU A 85 18.67 -26.05 7.73
N ALA A 86 17.35 -26.08 7.80
CA ALA A 86 16.60 -27.34 7.82
C ALA A 86 15.75 -27.52 6.54
N TYR A 87 15.73 -28.73 6.05
CA TYR A 87 15.00 -29.17 4.86
C TYR A 87 14.14 -30.38 5.17
N LEU A 88 12.92 -30.37 4.65
CA LEU A 88 12.03 -31.54 4.68
C LEU A 88 12.07 -32.21 3.32
N HIS A 89 12.31 -33.52 3.31
CA HIS A 89 12.26 -34.36 2.13
C HIS A 89 11.11 -35.32 2.25
N ALA A 90 10.32 -35.52 1.19
CA ALA A 90 9.27 -36.50 1.21
C ALA A 90 9.04 -37.12 -0.17
N ARG A 91 8.68 -38.40 -0.17
CA ARG A 91 8.12 -39.08 -1.32
C ARG A 91 6.63 -38.83 -1.34
N VAL A 92 6.18 -37.74 -1.98
CA VAL A 92 4.79 -37.35 -2.01
C VAL A 92 4.00 -38.29 -2.91
N PRO A 93 2.92 -38.95 -2.42
CA PRO A 93 2.13 -39.86 -3.22
C PRO A 93 1.32 -39.13 -4.29
N ARG A 94 1.18 -39.78 -5.45
CA ARG A 94 0.14 -39.47 -6.42
C ARG A 94 -0.96 -40.51 -6.28
N THR A 95 -2.19 -40.04 -6.02
CA THR A 95 -3.34 -40.90 -5.85
C THR A 95 -4.07 -41.10 -7.15
N ARG A 96 -4.61 -42.31 -7.37
CA ARG A 96 -5.51 -42.64 -8.48
C ARG A 96 -6.95 -42.45 -8.03
N CYS A 97 -7.58 -41.40 -8.51
CA CYS A 97 -9.01 -41.17 -8.32
C CYS A 97 -9.78 -41.68 -9.53
N GLU A 98 -10.85 -42.44 -9.33
CA GLU A 98 -11.67 -42.97 -10.41
C GLU A 98 -12.36 -41.86 -11.25
N ARG A 99 -12.65 -40.71 -10.62
CA ARG A 99 -13.31 -39.56 -11.27
C ARG A 99 -12.33 -38.56 -11.92
N CYS A 100 -11.18 -38.34 -11.31
CA CYS A 100 -10.29 -37.25 -11.70
C CYS A 100 -8.95 -37.71 -12.30
N GLY A 101 -8.64 -39.01 -12.23
CA GLY A 101 -7.36 -39.53 -12.67
C GLY A 101 -6.26 -39.45 -11.59
N VAL A 102 -5.01 -39.31 -12.01
CA VAL A 102 -3.85 -39.31 -11.09
C VAL A 102 -3.44 -37.93 -10.71
N HIS A 103 -3.41 -37.64 -9.40
CA HIS A 103 -3.07 -36.31 -8.85
C HIS A 103 -2.10 -36.43 -7.67
N LEU A 104 -1.17 -35.45 -7.57
CA LEU A 104 -0.25 -35.32 -6.44
C LEU A 104 -1.03 -34.90 -5.19
N VAL A 105 -0.84 -35.60 -4.08
CA VAL A 105 -1.49 -35.32 -2.79
C VAL A 105 -1.02 -33.97 -2.23
N ALA A 106 -1.93 -33.25 -1.60
CA ALA A 106 -1.58 -32.07 -0.82
C ALA A 106 -0.89 -32.50 0.48
N VAL A 107 0.28 -31.93 0.77
CA VAL A 107 0.99 -32.19 2.02
C VAL A 107 0.59 -31.18 3.09
N PRO A 108 0.54 -31.53 4.39
CA PRO A 108 0.07 -30.62 5.43
C PRO A 108 1.06 -29.50 5.78
N TRP A 109 2.35 -29.67 5.47
CA TRP A 109 3.39 -28.71 5.83
C TRP A 109 3.74 -27.68 4.75
N ALA A 110 3.19 -27.79 3.52
CA ALA A 110 3.49 -26.85 2.43
C ALA A 110 2.30 -26.66 1.49
N ARG A 111 2.12 -25.45 1.00
CA ARG A 111 1.14 -25.19 -0.06
C ARG A 111 1.63 -25.73 -1.40
N LYS A 112 0.69 -26.01 -2.29
CA LYS A 112 0.97 -26.48 -3.65
C LYS A 112 1.89 -25.51 -4.40
N GLY A 113 2.99 -26.02 -4.93
CA GLY A 113 3.96 -25.25 -5.73
C GLY A 113 4.95 -24.41 -4.93
N SER A 114 4.87 -24.41 -3.60
CA SER A 114 5.90 -23.77 -2.76
C SER A 114 7.14 -24.66 -2.63
N LEU A 115 8.30 -24.00 -2.51
CA LEU A 115 9.57 -24.61 -2.12
C LEU A 115 9.84 -24.44 -0.62
N PHE A 116 8.88 -23.88 0.12
CA PHE A 116 8.98 -23.56 1.53
C PHE A 116 7.87 -24.25 2.31
N THR A 117 8.16 -24.58 3.57
CA THR A 117 7.11 -24.99 4.49
C THR A 117 6.24 -23.78 4.89
N LEU A 118 5.00 -24.04 5.31
CA LEU A 118 4.08 -23.02 5.77
C LEU A 118 4.67 -22.18 6.92
N LEU A 119 5.35 -22.80 7.87
CA LEU A 119 6.00 -22.10 8.99
C LEU A 119 7.14 -21.18 8.52
N PHE A 120 7.92 -21.61 7.51
CA PHE A 120 8.96 -20.76 6.93
C PHE A 120 8.35 -19.56 6.19
N GLU A 121 7.27 -19.77 5.44
CA GLU A 121 6.54 -18.67 4.79
C GLU A 121 5.95 -17.70 5.82
N ALA A 122 5.37 -18.19 6.94
CA ALA A 122 4.84 -17.36 8.01
C ALA A 122 5.95 -16.49 8.65
N LEU A 123 7.10 -17.08 8.97
CA LEU A 123 8.25 -16.32 9.50
C LEU A 123 8.71 -15.24 8.50
N THR A 124 8.87 -15.61 7.22
CA THR A 124 9.33 -14.64 6.21
C THR A 124 8.31 -13.53 5.96
N MET A 125 7.02 -13.82 6.01
CA MET A 125 5.97 -12.80 5.94
C MET A 125 6.02 -11.84 7.14
N ALA A 126 6.20 -12.35 8.36
CA ALA A 126 6.38 -11.52 9.54
C ALA A 126 7.60 -10.59 9.42
N MET A 127 8.73 -11.12 8.95
CA MET A 127 9.94 -10.31 8.72
C MET A 127 9.75 -9.27 7.62
N MET A 128 9.09 -9.62 6.51
CA MET A 128 8.86 -8.69 5.38
C MET A 128 7.89 -7.55 5.72
N ARG A 129 7.08 -7.67 6.77
CA ARG A 129 6.31 -6.54 7.33
C ARG A 129 7.22 -5.50 7.96
N GLU A 130 8.29 -5.94 8.63
CA GLU A 130 9.18 -5.08 9.41
C GLU A 130 10.40 -4.62 8.64
N MET A 131 10.84 -5.34 7.60
CA MET A 131 12.06 -5.03 6.86
C MET A 131 11.94 -5.32 5.36
N PRO A 132 12.84 -4.73 4.52
CA PRO A 132 12.84 -5.01 3.08
C PRO A 132 13.05 -6.49 2.75
N VAL A 133 12.35 -6.99 1.73
CA VAL A 133 12.44 -8.38 1.25
C VAL A 133 13.89 -8.85 1.04
N LYS A 134 14.74 -7.98 0.47
CA LYS A 134 16.17 -8.29 0.30
C LYS A 134 16.92 -8.47 1.62
N ALA A 135 16.53 -7.72 2.67
CA ALA A 135 17.14 -7.88 4.00
C ALA A 135 16.68 -9.20 4.64
N THR A 136 15.38 -9.51 4.53
CA THR A 136 14.83 -10.80 4.95
C THR A 136 15.58 -11.95 4.28
N GLY A 137 15.77 -11.90 2.95
CA GLY A 137 16.50 -12.93 2.22
C GLY A 137 17.93 -13.17 2.73
N LYS A 138 18.63 -12.10 3.08
CA LYS A 138 19.98 -12.22 3.68
C LYS A 138 19.98 -12.91 5.05
N ILE A 139 18.93 -12.68 5.86
CA ILE A 139 18.83 -13.28 7.19
C ILE A 139 18.49 -14.76 7.11
N VAL A 140 17.55 -15.12 6.22
CA VAL A 140 17.08 -16.49 6.11
C VAL A 140 17.87 -17.35 5.11
N GLY A 141 18.89 -16.77 4.44
CA GLY A 141 19.72 -17.48 3.46
C GLY A 141 19.06 -17.71 2.10
N GLU A 142 17.97 -16.98 1.77
CA GLU A 142 17.20 -17.20 0.55
C GLU A 142 17.24 -16.01 -0.43
N HIS A 143 17.15 -16.35 -1.73
CA HIS A 143 17.10 -15.31 -2.75
C HIS A 143 15.78 -14.54 -2.71
N ASP A 144 15.85 -13.21 -2.82
CA ASP A 144 14.71 -12.31 -2.73
C ASP A 144 13.58 -12.63 -3.73
N THR A 145 13.90 -13.16 -4.92
CA THR A 145 12.89 -13.57 -5.92
C THR A 145 11.94 -14.66 -5.40
N LYS A 146 12.45 -15.61 -4.58
CA LYS A 146 11.62 -16.66 -3.98
C LYS A 146 10.68 -16.04 -2.93
N LEU A 147 11.20 -15.11 -2.11
CA LEU A 147 10.43 -14.43 -1.07
C LEU A 147 9.36 -13.50 -1.67
N TRP A 148 9.63 -12.85 -2.80
CA TRP A 148 8.61 -12.09 -3.53
C TRP A 148 7.43 -12.98 -3.96
N ARG A 149 7.67 -14.22 -4.37
CA ARG A 149 6.57 -15.16 -4.70
C ARG A 149 5.72 -15.50 -3.48
N VAL A 150 6.36 -15.65 -2.31
CA VAL A 150 5.63 -15.86 -1.05
C VAL A 150 4.78 -14.63 -0.72
N LEU A 151 5.37 -13.43 -0.76
CA LEU A 151 4.68 -12.18 -0.45
C LEU A 151 3.47 -11.96 -1.38
N HIS A 152 3.65 -12.09 -2.70
CA HIS A 152 2.56 -11.96 -3.65
C HIS A 152 1.42 -12.94 -3.36
N HIS A 153 1.76 -14.22 -3.11
CA HIS A 153 0.74 -15.22 -2.81
C HIS A 153 -0.15 -14.81 -1.63
N TYR A 154 0.44 -14.39 -0.51
CA TYR A 154 -0.34 -14.00 0.67
C TYR A 154 -1.06 -12.66 0.50
N VAL A 155 -0.46 -11.70 -0.18
CA VAL A 155 -1.12 -10.42 -0.50
C VAL A 155 -2.32 -10.65 -1.42
N ASP A 156 -2.16 -11.42 -2.49
CA ASP A 156 -3.26 -11.72 -3.43
C ASP A 156 -4.39 -12.50 -2.76
N ALA A 157 -4.05 -13.51 -1.93
CA ALA A 157 -5.01 -14.29 -1.17
C ALA A 157 -5.78 -13.44 -0.14
N ALA A 158 -5.10 -12.51 0.53
CA ALA A 158 -5.74 -11.61 1.48
C ALA A 158 -6.60 -10.57 0.77
N ARG A 159 -6.13 -10.03 -0.37
CA ARG A 159 -6.90 -9.11 -1.21
C ARG A 159 -8.20 -9.74 -1.72
N ALA A 160 -8.14 -10.98 -2.19
CA ALA A 160 -9.32 -11.69 -2.70
C ALA A 160 -10.44 -11.90 -1.65
N LYS A 161 -10.13 -11.71 -0.36
CA LYS A 161 -11.08 -11.82 0.76
C LYS A 161 -11.60 -10.48 1.26
N GLU A 162 -11.13 -9.37 0.67
CA GLU A 162 -11.59 -8.04 1.05
C GLU A 162 -13.07 -7.84 0.70
N ASP A 163 -13.76 -7.10 1.56
CA ASP A 163 -15.16 -6.71 1.37
C ASP A 163 -15.25 -5.17 1.30
N PHE A 164 -15.68 -4.67 0.15
CA PHE A 164 -15.87 -3.25 -0.12
C PHE A 164 -17.34 -2.80 -0.10
N SER A 165 -18.26 -3.66 0.34
CA SER A 165 -19.69 -3.33 0.44
C SER A 165 -20.00 -2.10 1.31
N GLY A 166 -19.09 -1.80 2.26
CA GLY A 166 -19.19 -0.66 3.17
C GLY A 166 -18.46 0.61 2.72
N VAL A 167 -17.84 0.65 1.55
CA VAL A 167 -17.08 1.83 1.09
C VAL A 167 -18.02 2.96 0.69
N ARG A 168 -17.81 4.15 1.28
CA ARG A 168 -18.64 5.36 1.04
C ARG A 168 -17.82 6.57 0.64
N LYS A 169 -16.61 6.72 1.18
CA LYS A 169 -15.74 7.88 1.00
C LYS A 169 -14.36 7.42 0.53
N VAL A 170 -13.96 7.87 -0.64
CA VAL A 170 -12.73 7.44 -1.29
C VAL A 170 -11.78 8.62 -1.47
N GLY A 171 -10.54 8.45 -1.03
CA GLY A 171 -9.46 9.37 -1.35
C GLY A 171 -8.64 8.86 -2.53
N VAL A 172 -8.27 9.74 -3.43
CA VAL A 172 -7.42 9.44 -4.59
C VAL A 172 -6.16 10.29 -4.52
N ASP A 173 -5.00 9.65 -4.60
CA ASP A 173 -3.71 10.35 -4.62
C ASP A 173 -2.68 9.55 -5.42
N GLU A 174 -1.58 10.18 -5.77
CA GLU A 174 -0.50 9.60 -6.54
C GLU A 174 0.75 9.41 -5.69
N THR A 175 1.41 8.29 -5.89
CA THR A 175 2.72 8.05 -5.29
C THR A 175 3.76 7.74 -6.37
N SER A 176 4.93 8.38 -6.29
CA SER A 176 6.01 8.16 -7.25
C SER A 176 6.64 6.79 -7.04
N HIS A 177 6.72 5.98 -8.10
CA HIS A 177 7.50 4.74 -8.12
C HIS A 177 8.97 4.98 -8.40
N ARG A 178 9.30 5.78 -9.45
CA ARG A 178 10.67 6.13 -9.86
C ARG A 178 10.79 7.61 -10.16
N ARG A 179 12.02 8.11 -10.24
CA ARG A 179 12.28 9.44 -10.82
C ARG A 179 11.81 9.47 -12.27
N GLY A 180 11.06 10.48 -12.63
CA GLY A 180 10.43 10.63 -13.93
C GLY A 180 8.92 10.50 -13.82
N GLN A 181 8.28 9.83 -14.76
CA GLN A 181 6.82 9.80 -14.89
C GLN A 181 6.16 8.48 -14.45
N ASP A 182 6.86 7.66 -13.67
CA ASP A 182 6.32 6.40 -13.14
C ASP A 182 5.54 6.67 -11.84
N TYR A 183 4.22 6.74 -11.95
CA TYR A 183 3.32 6.93 -10.82
C TYR A 183 2.46 5.69 -10.59
N VAL A 184 2.05 5.52 -9.35
CA VAL A 184 1.02 4.58 -8.91
C VAL A 184 -0.09 5.41 -8.29
N THR A 185 -1.31 5.27 -8.80
CA THR A 185 -2.51 5.88 -8.20
C THR A 185 -3.00 4.99 -7.06
N LEU A 186 -3.31 5.62 -5.94
CA LEU A 186 -3.86 5.00 -4.74
C LEU A 186 -5.32 5.42 -4.58
N PHE A 187 -6.18 4.45 -4.33
CA PHE A 187 -7.55 4.67 -3.87
C PHE A 187 -7.65 4.15 -2.44
N ALA A 188 -8.06 5.01 -1.51
CA ALA A 188 -8.12 4.69 -0.09
C ALA A 188 -9.52 4.92 0.48
N ASP A 189 -9.94 4.01 1.35
CA ASP A 189 -11.10 4.22 2.21
C ASP A 189 -10.74 5.22 3.31
N LEU A 190 -11.38 6.37 3.30
CA LEU A 190 -11.12 7.45 4.25
C LEU A 190 -11.69 7.14 5.65
N GLU A 191 -12.72 6.30 5.74
CA GLU A 191 -13.33 5.94 7.02
C GLU A 191 -12.52 4.85 7.74
N ARG A 192 -12.00 3.88 6.96
CA ARG A 192 -11.17 2.79 7.51
C ARG A 192 -9.68 3.10 7.49
N SER A 193 -9.27 4.20 6.84
CA SER A 193 -7.87 4.63 6.69
C SER A 193 -6.99 3.52 6.11
N LYS A 194 -7.41 2.94 4.99
CA LYS A 194 -6.67 1.86 4.31
C LYS A 194 -6.69 2.02 2.80
N VAL A 195 -5.64 1.54 2.14
CA VAL A 195 -5.61 1.43 0.68
C VAL A 195 -6.58 0.32 0.25
N LEU A 196 -7.52 0.69 -0.63
CA LEU A 196 -8.44 -0.22 -1.30
C LEU A 196 -7.80 -0.78 -2.57
N PHE A 197 -7.27 0.11 -3.41
CA PHE A 197 -6.72 -0.24 -4.71
C PHE A 197 -5.49 0.59 -5.05
N ALA A 198 -4.52 -0.04 -5.69
CA ALA A 198 -3.31 0.61 -6.18
C ALA A 198 -3.02 0.14 -7.60
N THR A 199 -2.82 1.08 -8.52
CA THR A 199 -2.64 0.77 -9.96
C THR A 199 -1.61 1.66 -10.61
N PRO A 200 -0.82 1.18 -11.59
CA PRO A 200 0.07 2.03 -12.36
C PRO A 200 -0.69 3.07 -13.17
N GLY A 201 -0.08 4.25 -13.35
CA GLY A 201 -0.66 5.35 -14.13
C GLY A 201 -1.22 6.46 -13.27
N ARG A 202 -1.72 7.52 -13.93
CA ARG A 202 -2.31 8.71 -13.34
C ARG A 202 -3.37 9.33 -14.25
N ASP A 203 -4.01 8.54 -15.06
CA ASP A 203 -5.03 8.96 -16.01
C ASP A 203 -6.42 8.43 -15.61
N HIS A 204 -7.46 8.84 -16.35
CA HIS A 204 -8.83 8.44 -16.09
C HIS A 204 -9.04 6.92 -16.08
N SER A 205 -8.21 6.14 -16.79
CA SER A 205 -8.31 4.69 -16.81
C SER A 205 -8.02 4.04 -15.45
N THR A 206 -7.31 4.74 -14.56
CA THR A 206 -7.07 4.27 -13.19
C THR A 206 -8.37 4.20 -12.40
N VAL A 207 -9.29 5.14 -12.64
CA VAL A 207 -10.63 5.18 -12.01
C VAL A 207 -11.52 4.04 -12.56
N VAL A 208 -11.43 3.74 -13.85
CA VAL A 208 -12.14 2.59 -14.44
C VAL A 208 -11.69 1.29 -13.78
N ARG A 209 -10.38 1.08 -13.68
CA ARG A 209 -9.83 -0.13 -13.00
C ARG A 209 -10.22 -0.19 -11.51
N PHE A 210 -10.28 0.96 -10.84
CA PHE A 210 -10.75 0.99 -9.45
C PHE A 210 -12.21 0.58 -9.34
N LYS A 211 -13.08 1.05 -10.23
CA LYS A 211 -14.50 0.65 -10.26
C LYS A 211 -14.64 -0.87 -10.42
N GLU A 212 -13.91 -1.45 -11.39
CA GLU A 212 -13.92 -2.90 -11.62
C GLU A 212 -13.46 -3.68 -10.37
N ASP A 213 -12.41 -3.23 -9.71
CA ASP A 213 -11.91 -3.83 -8.47
C ASP A 213 -12.89 -3.65 -7.30
N LEU A 214 -13.52 -2.48 -7.18
CA LEU A 214 -14.55 -2.20 -6.18
C LEU A 214 -15.73 -3.19 -6.31
N GLU A 215 -16.24 -3.35 -7.53
CA GLU A 215 -17.35 -4.26 -7.83
C GLU A 215 -16.98 -5.74 -7.62
N ALA A 216 -15.76 -6.13 -7.99
CA ALA A 216 -15.22 -7.47 -7.77
C ALA A 216 -15.14 -7.86 -6.29
N HIS A 217 -15.01 -6.85 -5.39
CA HIS A 217 -14.98 -7.04 -3.94
C HIS A 217 -16.32 -6.68 -3.25
N GLY A 218 -17.44 -6.73 -3.99
CA GLY A 218 -18.78 -6.52 -3.44
C GLY A 218 -19.17 -5.06 -3.17
N GLY A 219 -18.34 -4.10 -3.59
CA GLY A 219 -18.67 -2.67 -3.49
C GLY A 219 -19.75 -2.28 -4.50
N VAL A 220 -20.55 -1.29 -4.13
CA VAL A 220 -21.64 -0.77 -4.95
C VAL A 220 -21.31 0.66 -5.37
N VAL A 221 -21.11 0.89 -6.66
CA VAL A 221 -20.74 2.20 -7.25
C VAL A 221 -21.65 3.31 -6.76
N GLY A 222 -22.97 3.12 -6.80
CA GLY A 222 -23.96 4.12 -6.38
C GLY A 222 -23.99 4.42 -4.87
N GLN A 223 -23.23 3.70 -4.05
CA GLN A 223 -23.08 3.93 -2.60
C GLN A 223 -21.81 4.71 -2.26
N VAL A 224 -20.87 4.83 -3.18
CA VAL A 224 -19.72 5.72 -3.00
C VAL A 224 -20.22 7.15 -3.23
N GLY A 225 -20.44 7.87 -2.14
CA GLY A 225 -21.03 9.21 -2.14
C GLY A 225 -20.02 10.32 -2.28
N GLU A 226 -18.74 10.08 -1.94
CA GLU A 226 -17.74 11.14 -1.91
C GLU A 226 -16.36 10.69 -2.38
N PHE A 227 -15.71 11.56 -3.14
CA PHE A 227 -14.31 11.48 -3.47
C PHE A 227 -13.55 12.72 -2.98
N THR A 228 -12.31 12.54 -2.50
CA THR A 228 -11.34 13.63 -2.36
C THR A 228 -10.11 13.34 -3.22
N MET A 229 -9.64 14.35 -3.93
CA MET A 229 -8.49 14.25 -4.83
C MET A 229 -7.86 15.62 -5.07
N ASP A 230 -6.74 15.63 -5.78
CA ASP A 230 -6.17 16.88 -6.30
C ASP A 230 -7.01 17.49 -7.43
N MET A 231 -6.56 18.60 -7.99
CA MET A 231 -7.25 19.29 -9.11
C MET A 231 -6.91 18.67 -10.49
N SER A 232 -6.62 17.36 -10.56
CA SER A 232 -6.34 16.66 -11.81
C SER A 232 -7.60 16.47 -12.66
N GLU A 233 -7.63 17.07 -13.85
CA GLU A 233 -8.73 16.90 -14.79
C GLU A 233 -8.98 15.44 -15.18
N ALA A 234 -7.92 14.62 -15.23
CA ALA A 234 -8.03 13.21 -15.58
C ALA A 234 -8.83 12.42 -14.52
N PHE A 235 -8.57 12.68 -13.24
CA PHE A 235 -9.32 12.04 -12.16
C PHE A 235 -10.76 12.57 -12.09
N HIS A 236 -10.95 13.89 -12.22
CA HIS A 236 -12.29 14.48 -12.24
C HIS A 236 -13.15 13.90 -13.36
N LYS A 237 -12.59 13.78 -14.57
CA LYS A 237 -13.26 13.13 -15.70
C LYS A 237 -13.61 11.68 -15.36
N GLY A 238 -12.64 10.91 -14.89
CA GLY A 238 -12.85 9.50 -14.55
C GLY A 238 -13.92 9.29 -13.49
N VAL A 239 -13.91 10.09 -12.41
CA VAL A 239 -14.93 10.00 -11.35
C VAL A 239 -16.30 10.44 -11.87
N GLY A 240 -16.39 11.54 -12.62
CA GLY A 240 -17.64 11.98 -13.22
C GLY A 240 -18.28 10.97 -14.16
N GLU A 241 -17.47 10.21 -14.93
CA GLU A 241 -17.95 9.17 -15.84
C GLU A 241 -18.32 7.85 -15.13
N GLN A 242 -17.59 7.48 -14.08
CA GLN A 242 -17.74 6.16 -13.44
C GLN A 242 -18.57 6.20 -12.15
N PHE A 243 -18.65 7.34 -11.47
CA PHE A 243 -19.32 7.53 -10.19
C PHE A 243 -20.22 8.79 -10.22
N GLU A 244 -21.16 8.85 -11.15
CA GLU A 244 -22.00 10.01 -11.48
C GLU A 244 -22.69 10.66 -10.27
N LYS A 245 -22.98 9.89 -9.21
CA LYS A 245 -23.68 10.37 -8.00
C LYS A 245 -22.73 10.84 -6.90
N ALA A 246 -21.43 10.65 -7.07
CA ALA A 246 -20.46 10.99 -6.05
C ALA A 246 -20.11 12.49 -6.13
N ALA A 247 -20.13 13.15 -4.99
CA ALA A 247 -19.57 14.48 -4.85
C ALA A 247 -18.05 14.43 -4.83
N VAL A 248 -17.40 15.47 -5.34
CA VAL A 248 -15.93 15.57 -5.37
C VAL A 248 -15.49 16.77 -4.57
N THR A 249 -14.64 16.54 -3.57
CA THR A 249 -13.96 17.57 -2.80
C THR A 249 -12.52 17.70 -3.27
N VAL A 250 -12.08 18.92 -3.60
CA VAL A 250 -10.67 19.19 -3.88
C VAL A 250 -9.87 19.20 -2.57
N ASP A 251 -8.71 18.57 -2.60
CA ASP A 251 -7.82 18.58 -1.45
C ASP A 251 -7.28 19.99 -1.15
N ARG A 252 -7.60 20.49 0.04
CA ARG A 252 -7.12 21.78 0.57
C ARG A 252 -5.59 21.91 0.51
N TYR A 253 -4.85 20.84 0.78
CA TYR A 253 -3.38 20.87 0.73
C TYR A 253 -2.88 21.23 -0.67
N HIS A 254 -3.44 20.61 -1.71
CA HIS A 254 -3.05 20.87 -3.09
C HIS A 254 -3.42 22.27 -3.54
N VAL A 255 -4.54 22.83 -3.07
CA VAL A 255 -4.90 24.25 -3.32
C VAL A 255 -3.84 25.18 -2.72
N VAL A 256 -3.51 24.99 -1.44
CA VAL A 256 -2.47 25.79 -0.76
C VAL A 256 -1.08 25.60 -1.39
N GLN A 257 -0.77 24.40 -1.85
CA GLN A 257 0.48 24.11 -2.56
C GLN A 257 0.58 24.90 -3.88
N GLN A 258 -0.51 24.97 -4.68
CA GLN A 258 -0.51 25.76 -5.91
C GLN A 258 -0.40 27.25 -5.64
N LEU A 259 -1.08 27.77 -4.62
CA LEU A 259 -0.90 29.15 -4.17
C LEU A 259 0.56 29.45 -3.81
N ASN A 260 1.19 28.56 -3.04
CA ASN A 260 2.60 28.69 -2.66
C ASN A 260 3.54 28.59 -3.88
N GLN A 261 3.19 27.78 -4.87
CA GLN A 261 3.93 27.70 -6.13
C GLN A 261 3.84 29.03 -6.88
N ALA A 262 2.63 29.60 -7.03
CA ALA A 262 2.43 30.91 -7.66
C ALA A 262 3.28 32.00 -6.96
N MET A 263 3.28 32.01 -5.63
CA MET A 263 4.14 32.90 -4.84
C MET A 263 5.64 32.74 -5.14
N ASP A 264 6.14 31.50 -5.21
CA ASP A 264 7.57 31.25 -5.48
C ASP A 264 7.95 31.60 -6.93
N GLU A 265 7.04 31.45 -7.88
CA GLU A 265 7.25 31.86 -9.28
C GLU A 265 7.39 33.39 -9.38
N ILE A 266 6.49 34.14 -8.75
CA ILE A 266 6.58 35.62 -8.68
C ILE A 266 7.92 36.02 -8.01
N ARG A 267 8.26 35.42 -6.87
CA ARG A 267 9.52 35.70 -6.18
C ARG A 267 10.73 35.47 -7.08
N ARG A 268 10.75 34.37 -7.85
CA ARG A 268 11.85 34.07 -8.79
C ARG A 268 11.93 35.08 -9.92
N ALA A 269 10.81 35.55 -10.43
CA ALA A 269 10.76 36.58 -11.45
C ALA A 269 11.35 37.91 -10.91
N GLU A 270 10.86 38.35 -9.75
CA GLU A 270 11.28 39.59 -9.09
C GLU A 270 12.73 39.54 -8.58
N GLN A 271 13.27 38.36 -8.24
CA GLN A 271 14.65 38.20 -7.77
C GLN A 271 15.68 38.69 -8.78
N ARG A 272 15.32 38.81 -10.07
CA ARG A 272 16.23 39.38 -11.10
C ARG A 272 16.50 40.86 -10.86
N SER A 273 15.46 41.61 -10.44
CA SER A 273 15.51 43.05 -10.13
C SER A 273 15.79 43.34 -8.65
N HIS A 274 15.51 42.36 -7.78
CA HIS A 274 15.65 42.43 -6.33
C HIS A 274 16.51 41.27 -5.80
N PRO A 275 17.85 41.29 -5.93
CA PRO A 275 18.71 40.17 -5.54
C PRO A 275 18.62 39.79 -4.05
N ASP A 276 18.16 40.69 -3.20
CA ASP A 276 17.91 40.50 -1.77
C ASP A 276 16.77 39.49 -1.47
N LEU A 277 15.93 39.20 -2.44
CA LEU A 277 14.94 38.11 -2.35
C LEU A 277 15.58 36.70 -2.37
N LYS A 278 16.88 36.58 -2.67
CA LYS A 278 17.59 35.30 -2.63
C LYS A 278 17.64 34.78 -1.19
N GLY A 279 17.19 33.53 -1.00
CA GLY A 279 17.15 32.90 0.33
C GLY A 279 15.86 33.15 1.13
N SER A 280 15.02 34.13 0.72
CA SER A 280 13.80 34.49 1.44
C SER A 280 12.60 33.57 1.20
N ARG A 281 12.72 32.54 0.34
CA ARG A 281 11.62 31.68 -0.11
C ARG A 281 10.72 31.22 1.04
N TYR A 282 11.30 30.67 2.10
CA TYR A 282 10.50 30.09 3.18
C TYR A 282 9.74 31.14 4.01
N SER A 283 10.22 32.37 4.08
CA SER A 283 9.51 33.45 4.77
C SER A 283 8.21 33.82 4.04
N TRP A 284 8.18 33.77 2.69
CA TRP A 284 7.00 34.01 1.88
C TRP A 284 5.98 32.88 1.90
N LEU A 285 6.45 31.62 2.05
CA LEU A 285 5.58 30.44 1.94
C LEU A 285 5.02 29.99 3.29
N LYS A 286 5.66 30.32 4.42
CA LYS A 286 5.13 29.99 5.75
C LYS A 286 3.78 30.68 5.99
N ARG A 287 2.93 30.04 6.82
CA ARG A 287 1.79 30.73 7.44
C ARG A 287 2.32 31.89 8.28
N SER A 288 1.58 33.00 8.26
CA SER A 288 1.97 34.24 8.97
C SER A 288 2.24 34.04 10.45
N GLY A 289 1.44 33.19 11.13
CA GLY A 289 1.61 32.83 12.54
C GLY A 289 2.88 32.01 12.85
N ASN A 290 3.51 31.39 11.85
CA ASN A 290 4.71 30.55 12.02
C ASN A 290 6.02 31.28 11.71
N LEU A 291 5.95 32.59 11.41
CA LEU A 291 7.12 33.42 11.18
C LEU A 291 7.78 33.80 12.51
N THR A 292 9.12 33.72 12.58
CA THR A 292 9.88 34.34 13.67
C THR A 292 9.85 35.85 13.51
N ASP A 293 10.11 36.60 14.61
CA ASP A 293 10.13 38.07 14.58
C ASP A 293 11.16 38.60 13.57
N LYS A 294 12.32 37.95 13.48
CA LYS A 294 13.35 38.29 12.47
C LYS A 294 12.82 38.09 11.05
N GLN A 295 12.17 36.95 10.77
CA GLN A 295 11.58 36.67 9.45
C GLN A 295 10.45 37.65 9.11
N ARG A 296 9.65 38.06 10.08
CA ARG A 296 8.60 39.06 9.93
C ARG A 296 9.18 40.42 9.56
N ALA A 297 10.19 40.88 10.28
CA ALA A 297 10.86 42.16 10.01
C ALA A 297 11.52 42.19 8.60
N GLU A 298 12.24 41.12 8.24
CA GLU A 298 12.85 40.98 6.91
C GLU A 298 11.76 40.96 5.79
N LEU A 299 10.68 40.28 6.02
CA LEU A 299 9.55 40.18 5.07
C LEU A 299 8.90 41.57 4.86
N ASP A 300 8.66 42.31 5.94
CA ASP A 300 8.08 43.66 5.87
C ASP A 300 8.99 44.66 5.13
N GLU A 301 10.31 44.51 5.26
CA GLU A 301 11.25 45.30 4.47
C GLU A 301 11.21 44.92 2.99
N HIS A 302 11.22 43.63 2.66
CA HIS A 302 11.10 43.15 1.27
C HIS A 302 9.78 43.61 0.63
N ARG A 303 8.62 43.55 1.34
CA ARG A 303 7.34 44.04 0.87
C ARG A 303 7.35 45.53 0.49
N ARG A 304 8.05 46.34 1.24
CA ARG A 304 8.21 47.80 0.95
C ARG A 304 9.05 48.03 -0.30
N ARG A 305 10.09 47.24 -0.53
CA ARG A 305 11.02 47.37 -1.66
C ARG A 305 10.48 46.77 -2.94
N CYS A 306 9.81 45.62 -2.86
CA CYS A 306 9.22 44.93 -4.00
C CYS A 306 7.68 44.91 -3.92
N ARG A 307 7.05 45.87 -4.59
CA ARG A 307 5.60 46.06 -4.54
C ARG A 307 4.83 44.85 -5.12
N THR A 308 5.38 44.22 -6.17
CA THR A 308 4.79 43.01 -6.76
C THR A 308 4.71 41.88 -5.74
N MET A 309 5.80 41.58 -5.05
CA MET A 309 5.82 40.59 -3.98
C MET A 309 4.92 40.99 -2.80
N GLY A 310 4.92 42.29 -2.44
CA GLY A 310 4.02 42.81 -1.40
C GLY A 310 2.55 42.51 -1.71
N ARG A 311 2.12 42.82 -2.93
CA ARG A 311 0.74 42.58 -3.38
C ARG A 311 0.38 41.08 -3.43
N ALA A 312 1.27 40.26 -3.98
CA ALA A 312 1.04 38.80 -4.03
C ALA A 312 0.92 38.22 -2.61
N TYR A 313 1.77 38.70 -1.68
CA TYR A 313 1.71 38.25 -0.30
C TYR A 313 0.44 38.67 0.45
N GLU A 314 -0.08 39.88 0.20
CA GLU A 314 -1.38 40.31 0.73
C GLU A 314 -2.50 39.38 0.29
N LEU A 315 -2.57 39.07 -1.00
CA LEU A 315 -3.55 38.14 -1.55
C LEU A 315 -3.40 36.73 -0.96
N LYS A 316 -2.16 36.29 -0.72
CA LYS A 316 -1.91 35.01 -0.04
C LYS A 316 -2.43 35.01 1.40
N LEU A 317 -2.17 36.07 2.16
CA LEU A 317 -2.65 36.20 3.55
C LEU A 317 -4.17 36.16 3.63
N GLU A 318 -4.84 36.89 2.73
CA GLU A 318 -6.30 36.87 2.63
C GLU A 318 -6.80 35.44 2.31
N PHE A 319 -6.17 34.73 1.38
CA PHE A 319 -6.56 33.36 1.05
C PHE A 319 -6.31 32.37 2.19
N GLU A 320 -5.38 32.65 3.10
CA GLU A 320 -5.17 31.81 4.30
C GLU A 320 -6.41 31.80 5.21
N GLU A 321 -7.22 32.88 5.21
CA GLU A 321 -8.46 33.00 5.99
C GLU A 321 -9.62 32.21 5.36
N PHE A 322 -9.58 31.95 4.07
CA PHE A 322 -10.64 31.24 3.33
C PHE A 322 -11.09 29.95 4.01
N TRP A 323 -10.14 29.12 4.43
CA TRP A 323 -10.44 27.82 5.05
C TRP A 323 -10.93 27.92 6.51
N GLU A 324 -10.87 29.09 7.12
CA GLU A 324 -11.29 29.34 8.51
C GLU A 324 -12.70 29.98 8.57
N LEU A 325 -13.33 30.22 7.41
CA LEU A 325 -14.67 30.78 7.34
C LEU A 325 -15.70 29.88 8.05
N ALA A 326 -16.59 30.49 8.82
CA ALA A 326 -17.57 29.79 9.64
C ALA A 326 -18.98 29.73 9.00
N GLY A 327 -19.26 30.60 8.05
CA GLY A 327 -20.58 30.77 7.43
C GLY A 327 -20.95 29.76 6.34
N GLY A 328 -20.11 28.72 6.15
CA GLY A 328 -20.38 27.64 5.21
C GLY A 328 -20.09 27.98 3.75
N SER A 329 -20.77 27.27 2.84
CA SER A 329 -20.53 27.35 1.39
C SER A 329 -20.85 28.72 0.80
N ASP A 330 -21.93 29.37 1.25
CA ASP A 330 -22.37 30.70 0.71
C ASP A 330 -21.36 31.83 1.05
N GLU A 331 -20.84 31.83 2.28
CA GLU A 331 -19.80 32.79 2.68
C GLU A 331 -18.48 32.51 1.92
N ALA A 332 -18.15 31.26 1.75
CA ALA A 332 -16.97 30.85 1.01
C ALA A 332 -17.06 31.20 -0.48
N ASP A 333 -18.23 31.05 -1.10
CA ASP A 333 -18.52 31.47 -2.48
C ASP A 333 -18.28 32.98 -2.66
N ALA A 334 -18.90 33.80 -1.82
CA ALA A 334 -18.74 35.24 -1.87
C ALA A 334 -17.30 35.69 -1.64
N PHE A 335 -16.61 35.07 -0.70
CA PHE A 335 -15.19 35.32 -0.43
C PHE A 335 -14.33 35.00 -1.65
N LEU A 336 -14.49 33.80 -2.21
CA LEU A 336 -13.70 33.30 -3.33
C LEU A 336 -13.90 34.16 -4.58
N ALA A 337 -15.16 34.56 -4.86
CA ALA A 337 -15.50 35.46 -5.97
C ALA A 337 -14.78 36.82 -5.83
N ASN A 338 -14.89 37.45 -4.65
CA ASN A 338 -14.22 38.72 -4.39
C ASN A 338 -12.68 38.59 -4.47
N TRP A 339 -12.11 37.51 -3.90
CA TRP A 339 -10.67 37.27 -3.96
C TRP A 339 -10.17 37.11 -5.41
N CYS A 340 -10.87 36.34 -6.24
CA CYS A 340 -10.52 36.17 -7.66
C CYS A 340 -10.60 37.51 -8.43
N LEU A 341 -11.65 38.31 -8.22
CA LEU A 341 -11.77 39.63 -8.82
C LEU A 341 -10.55 40.51 -8.46
N ARG A 342 -10.18 40.58 -7.20
CA ARG A 342 -9.04 41.37 -6.73
C ARG A 342 -7.70 40.90 -7.31
N VAL A 343 -7.54 39.60 -7.61
CA VAL A 343 -6.38 39.05 -8.30
C VAL A 343 -6.37 39.52 -9.76
N TRP A 344 -7.46 39.42 -10.49
CA TRP A 344 -7.55 39.81 -11.89
C TRP A 344 -7.45 41.31 -12.13
N GLU A 345 -8.04 42.12 -11.27
CA GLU A 345 -7.97 43.60 -11.32
C GLU A 345 -6.59 44.16 -10.92
N SER A 346 -5.71 43.31 -10.37
CA SER A 346 -4.36 43.74 -9.99
C SER A 346 -3.57 44.22 -11.21
N THR A 347 -3.07 45.44 -11.14
CA THR A 347 -2.18 46.02 -12.16
C THR A 347 -0.72 45.54 -12.00
N MET A 348 -0.41 44.86 -10.92
CA MET A 348 0.94 44.29 -10.70
C MET A 348 1.15 43.04 -11.56
N PRO A 349 2.40 42.75 -11.98
CA PRO A 349 2.73 41.59 -12.80
C PRO A 349 2.73 40.29 -11.96
N ILE A 350 1.54 39.86 -11.55
CA ILE A 350 1.33 38.67 -10.70
C ILE A 350 0.66 37.53 -11.51
N GLU A 351 1.06 37.34 -12.77
CA GLU A 351 0.46 36.35 -13.67
C GLU A 351 0.35 34.94 -13.07
N PRO A 352 1.34 34.39 -12.31
CA PRO A 352 1.16 33.09 -11.66
C PRO A 352 -0.05 33.04 -10.70
N MET A 353 -0.36 34.16 -10.02
CA MET A 353 -1.53 34.25 -9.13
C MET A 353 -2.84 34.29 -9.91
N LYS A 354 -2.86 34.95 -11.10
CA LYS A 354 -4.02 34.94 -11.99
C LYS A 354 -4.30 33.53 -12.53
N VAL A 355 -3.26 32.81 -12.93
CA VAL A 355 -3.38 31.40 -13.35
C VAL A 355 -3.92 30.52 -12.21
N PHE A 356 -3.52 30.78 -10.97
CA PHE A 356 -4.08 30.09 -9.82
C PHE A 356 -5.57 30.43 -9.63
N ALA A 357 -5.98 31.70 -9.74
CA ALA A 357 -7.39 32.11 -9.68
C ALA A 357 -8.21 31.42 -10.79
N ASP A 358 -7.71 31.35 -12.02
CA ASP A 358 -8.36 30.61 -13.12
C ASP A 358 -8.51 29.12 -12.80
N THR A 359 -7.56 28.54 -12.11
CA THR A 359 -7.63 27.13 -11.67
C THR A 359 -8.70 26.94 -10.60
N LEU A 360 -8.85 27.87 -9.67
CA LEU A 360 -9.93 27.86 -8.68
C LEU A 360 -11.31 27.95 -9.36
N VAL A 361 -11.45 28.81 -10.36
CA VAL A 361 -12.71 28.94 -11.12
C VAL A 361 -13.10 27.65 -11.83
N ARG A 362 -12.13 26.96 -12.44
CA ARG A 362 -12.38 25.64 -13.06
C ARG A 362 -12.80 24.56 -12.06
N ASN A 363 -12.45 24.73 -10.79
CA ASN A 363 -12.73 23.76 -9.73
C ASN A 363 -13.69 24.31 -8.67
N TRP A 364 -14.47 25.34 -9.00
CA TRP A 364 -15.25 26.16 -8.07
C TRP A 364 -16.09 25.33 -7.11
N GLU A 365 -17.05 24.58 -7.63
CA GLU A 365 -17.97 23.76 -6.87
C GLU A 365 -17.24 22.74 -5.98
N ARG A 366 -16.14 22.17 -6.49
CA ARG A 366 -15.35 21.15 -5.79
C ARG A 366 -14.54 21.74 -4.64
N VAL A 367 -14.09 23.00 -4.78
CA VAL A 367 -13.41 23.73 -3.71
C VAL A 367 -14.41 24.11 -2.62
N LEU A 368 -15.59 24.62 -3.02
CA LEU A 368 -16.66 24.98 -2.10
C LEU A 368 -17.25 23.77 -1.38
N HIS A 369 -17.33 22.61 -2.03
CA HIS A 369 -17.85 21.40 -1.41
C HIS A 369 -17.06 20.98 -0.16
N TRP A 370 -15.81 21.44 0.02
CA TRP A 370 -15.08 21.22 1.26
C TRP A 370 -15.78 21.80 2.49
N PHE A 371 -16.52 22.90 2.35
CA PHE A 371 -17.24 23.52 3.46
C PHE A 371 -18.43 22.68 3.94
N GLU A 372 -18.95 21.80 3.09
CA GLU A 372 -20.00 20.83 3.40
C GLU A 372 -19.40 19.51 3.90
N SER A 373 -18.48 18.95 3.15
CA SER A 373 -17.89 17.61 3.41
C SER A 373 -16.95 17.60 4.61
N ARG A 374 -16.19 18.68 4.82
CA ARG A 374 -15.08 18.79 5.79
C ARG A 374 -14.06 17.67 5.67
N ILE A 375 -13.98 17.01 4.50
CA ILE A 375 -13.03 15.93 4.24
C ILE A 375 -11.65 16.52 4.02
N GLY A 376 -10.68 16.02 4.77
CA GLY A 376 -9.27 16.37 4.60
C GLY A 376 -8.45 15.17 4.15
N ASN A 377 -7.37 15.43 3.44
CA ASN A 377 -6.47 14.40 2.91
C ASN A 377 -5.40 13.90 3.91
N GLY A 378 -5.50 14.26 5.19
CA GLY A 378 -4.54 13.82 6.20
C GLY A 378 -4.34 12.30 6.25
N ILE A 379 -5.39 11.52 5.92
CA ILE A 379 -5.31 10.06 5.81
C ILE A 379 -4.46 9.65 4.61
N LEU A 380 -4.66 10.27 3.45
CA LEU A 380 -3.85 10.00 2.24
C LEU A 380 -2.40 10.44 2.41
N GLU A 381 -2.15 11.59 3.04
CA GLU A 381 -0.79 12.04 3.39
C GLU A 381 -0.09 11.03 4.32
N ALA A 382 -0.80 10.52 5.34
CA ALA A 382 -0.27 9.49 6.24
C ALA A 382 0.03 8.18 5.47
N ILE A 383 -0.87 7.72 4.62
CA ILE A 383 -0.69 6.54 3.77
C ILE A 383 0.52 6.75 2.85
N ASN A 384 0.60 7.88 2.15
CA ASN A 384 1.73 8.19 1.27
C ASN A 384 3.06 8.28 2.05
N SER A 385 3.04 8.83 3.25
CA SER A 385 4.23 8.88 4.12
C SER A 385 4.73 7.48 4.48
N LEU A 386 3.83 6.57 4.86
CA LEU A 386 4.15 5.17 5.16
C LEU A 386 4.72 4.44 3.94
N VAL A 387 4.06 4.58 2.79
CA VAL A 387 4.47 3.96 1.52
C VAL A 387 5.84 4.47 1.07
N GLN A 388 6.09 5.78 1.14
CA GLN A 388 7.38 6.38 0.80
C GLN A 388 8.47 6.02 1.82
N ALA A 389 8.14 5.84 3.10
CA ALA A 389 9.08 5.35 4.11
C ALA A 389 9.52 3.90 3.80
N ALA A 390 8.57 3.01 3.47
CA ALA A 390 8.87 1.65 3.05
C ALA A 390 9.74 1.62 1.79
N LYS A 391 9.43 2.45 0.79
CA LYS A 391 10.22 2.60 -0.44
C LYS A 391 11.65 3.08 -0.16
N ARG A 392 11.83 4.11 0.68
CA ARG A 392 13.17 4.62 1.07
C ARG A 392 13.98 3.55 1.79
N ARG A 393 13.37 2.82 2.74
CA ARG A 393 14.02 1.71 3.47
C ARG A 393 14.48 0.59 2.53
N ALA A 394 13.69 0.27 1.51
CA ALA A 394 14.03 -0.71 0.47
C ALA A 394 15.01 -0.19 -0.59
N ARG A 395 15.34 1.11 -0.59
CA ARG A 395 16.11 1.81 -1.65
C ARG A 395 15.45 1.72 -3.03
N GLY A 396 14.11 1.72 -3.05
CA GLY A 396 13.28 1.58 -4.24
C GLY A 396 12.92 0.14 -4.59
N TYR A 397 12.02 -0.01 -5.55
CA TYR A 397 11.56 -1.31 -6.07
C TYR A 397 11.86 -1.38 -7.57
N ARG A 398 12.32 -2.55 -8.04
CA ARG A 398 12.61 -2.75 -9.48
C ARG A 398 11.35 -2.89 -10.32
N SER A 399 10.30 -3.47 -9.74
CA SER A 399 9.02 -3.76 -10.39
C SER A 399 7.91 -2.97 -9.74
N THR A 400 7.03 -2.36 -10.54
CA THR A 400 5.81 -1.71 -10.07
C THR A 400 4.89 -2.70 -9.37
N HIS A 401 4.84 -3.95 -9.83
CA HIS A 401 4.10 -5.03 -9.19
C HIS A 401 4.58 -5.28 -7.75
N ASN A 402 5.91 -5.36 -7.53
CA ASN A 402 6.47 -5.49 -6.18
C ASN A 402 6.18 -4.25 -5.31
N TYR A 403 6.17 -3.06 -5.91
CA TYR A 403 5.84 -1.84 -5.19
C TYR A 403 4.37 -1.84 -4.73
N ILE A 404 3.45 -2.22 -5.61
CA ILE A 404 2.02 -2.34 -5.30
C ILE A 404 1.78 -3.38 -4.19
N ALA A 405 2.43 -4.54 -4.26
CA ALA A 405 2.32 -5.55 -3.21
C ALA A 405 2.79 -5.01 -1.84
N MET A 406 3.86 -4.19 -1.81
CA MET A 406 4.31 -3.54 -0.59
C MET A 406 3.39 -2.40 -0.13
N ILE A 407 2.70 -1.71 -1.03
CA ILE A 407 1.65 -0.75 -0.68
C ILE A 407 0.53 -1.46 0.09
N TYR A 408 0.04 -2.58 -0.42
CA TYR A 408 -0.98 -3.38 0.26
C TYR A 408 -0.48 -3.93 1.60
N MET A 409 0.76 -4.43 1.65
CA MET A 409 1.37 -4.94 2.88
C MET A 409 1.48 -3.86 3.96
N THR A 410 1.77 -2.62 3.57
CA THR A 410 2.06 -1.51 4.49
C THR A 410 0.80 -0.73 4.87
N ALA A 411 -0.10 -0.50 3.92
CA ALA A 411 -1.23 0.42 4.08
C ALA A 411 -2.60 -0.20 3.72
N GLY A 412 -2.64 -1.45 3.26
CA GLY A 412 -3.89 -2.16 2.94
C GLY A 412 -4.61 -2.72 4.17
N LYS A 413 -3.97 -2.75 5.34
CA LYS A 413 -4.52 -3.37 6.57
C LYS A 413 -5.06 -4.79 6.34
N LEU A 414 -4.38 -5.54 5.46
CA LEU A 414 -4.79 -6.88 5.10
C LEU A 414 -4.65 -7.87 6.26
N THR A 415 -5.60 -8.78 6.37
CA THR A 415 -5.54 -9.92 7.30
C THR A 415 -4.92 -11.10 6.57
N PHE A 416 -3.76 -11.55 7.04
CA PHE A 416 -3.06 -12.68 6.48
C PHE A 416 -3.38 -13.94 7.28
N GLU A 417 -3.88 -14.97 6.62
CA GLU A 417 -4.04 -16.30 7.22
C GLU A 417 -2.69 -17.02 7.14
N LEU A 418 -1.85 -16.75 8.12
CA LEU A 418 -0.56 -17.39 8.26
C LEU A 418 -0.68 -18.59 9.20
N PRO A 419 -0.03 -19.73 8.91
CA PRO A 419 0.03 -20.86 9.82
C PRO A 419 0.80 -20.48 11.07
N THR A 420 0.31 -20.91 12.20
CA THR A 420 0.91 -20.69 13.54
C THR A 420 1.50 -21.97 14.08
#